data_3523605c73161edf1cd20b490ddbb8f2
#
_entry.id   3523605c73161edf1cd20b490ddbb8f2
#
_cell.length_a   1.000
_cell.length_b   1.000
_cell.length_c   1.000
_cell.angle_alpha   90.00
_cell.angle_beta   90.00
_cell.angle_gamma   90.00
#
_symmetry.space_group_name_H-M   'P 1'
#
loop_
_entity.id
_entity.type
_entity.pdbx_description
1 polymer ?
#
loop_
_entity_poly.entity_id
_entity_poly.type
_entity_poly.pdbx_seq_one_letter_code
_entity_poly.pdbx_strand_id
1 'polypeptide(L)'
;MRDEVIELTCAYLRRPFRFPVEDEEEFEIRRAAQGLLTRHLRRSGGAEFWEVEELELQDAVLVEPDFQDCDLSGVDVRDGVIVGGNFRGARFLRFANFDRTWFTGDTDFRAAAFPRHVSFSGALFGGTTTFAEAGFEGRVDFTDARVERPDAAHSWPPPWRAWANSPVAHARLIPMKTDRRPPSAAERRRS
;
A
#
# COMPACT_ATOMS: atom_id res chain seq x y z
N MET A 1 -12.46 7.34 -24.23
CA MET A 1 -11.06 7.81 -24.49
C MET A 1 -10.21 7.90 -23.21
N ARG A 2 -10.63 8.62 -22.11
CA ARG A 2 -9.84 8.66 -20.86
C ARG A 2 -9.71 7.26 -20.22
N ASP A 3 -10.82 6.58 -20.02
CA ASP A 3 -10.84 5.24 -19.40
C ASP A 3 -10.03 4.23 -20.22
N GLU A 4 -10.11 4.30 -21.54
CA GLU A 4 -9.31 3.48 -22.46
C GLU A 4 -7.80 3.73 -22.29
N VAL A 5 -7.38 4.99 -22.11
CA VAL A 5 -5.96 5.31 -21.85
C VAL A 5 -5.49 4.72 -20.51
N ILE A 6 -6.33 4.81 -19.49
CA ILE A 6 -6.02 4.24 -18.17
C ILE A 6 -5.93 2.71 -18.27
N GLU A 7 -6.92 2.08 -18.91
CA GLU A 7 -6.96 0.63 -19.12
C GLU A 7 -5.72 0.14 -19.88
N LEU A 8 -5.36 0.79 -20.99
CA LEU A 8 -4.16 0.46 -21.76
C LEU A 8 -2.88 0.67 -20.95
N THR A 9 -2.81 1.74 -20.15
CA THR A 9 -1.66 2.01 -19.30
C THR A 9 -1.51 0.93 -18.21
N CYS A 10 -2.60 0.58 -17.53
CA CYS A 10 -2.61 -0.50 -16.55
C CYS A 10 -2.26 -1.85 -17.20
N ALA A 11 -2.84 -2.16 -18.37
CA ALA A 11 -2.55 -3.37 -19.12
C ALA A 11 -1.05 -3.46 -19.51
N TYR A 12 -0.46 -2.32 -19.90
CA TYR A 12 0.98 -2.25 -20.16
C TYR A 12 1.80 -2.51 -18.91
N LEU A 13 1.47 -1.90 -17.77
CA LEU A 13 2.19 -2.08 -16.50
C LEU A 13 2.08 -3.51 -15.95
N ARG A 14 1.02 -4.26 -16.28
CA ARG A 14 0.85 -5.69 -15.94
C ARG A 14 1.69 -6.63 -16.80
N ARG A 15 2.32 -6.16 -17.89
CA ARG A 15 3.19 -7.01 -18.69
C ARG A 15 4.36 -7.50 -17.84
N PRO A 16 4.80 -8.76 -18.01
CA PRO A 16 5.94 -9.29 -17.29
C PRO A 16 7.16 -8.39 -17.39
N PHE A 17 7.73 -8.07 -16.24
CA PHE A 17 8.93 -7.25 -16.14
C PHE A 17 9.88 -7.86 -15.12
N ARG A 18 11.15 -7.97 -15.46
CA ARG A 18 12.17 -8.54 -14.56
C ARG A 18 12.83 -7.42 -13.75
N PHE A 19 12.91 -7.63 -12.45
CA PHE A 19 13.67 -6.79 -11.55
C PHE A 19 14.75 -7.63 -10.84
N PRO A 20 16.02 -7.20 -10.71
CA PRO A 20 16.56 -5.90 -11.10
C PRO A 20 16.56 -5.67 -12.62
N VAL A 21 16.57 -4.39 -13.00
CA VAL A 21 16.39 -3.93 -14.38
C VAL A 21 17.52 -4.42 -15.27
N GLU A 22 17.18 -5.22 -16.30
CA GLU A 22 18.10 -5.62 -17.36
C GLU A 22 17.93 -4.77 -18.63
N ASP A 23 16.76 -4.10 -18.76
CA ASP A 23 16.38 -3.28 -19.92
C ASP A 23 16.06 -1.85 -19.46
N GLU A 24 17.00 -0.93 -19.69
CA GLU A 24 16.89 0.47 -19.28
C GLU A 24 15.81 1.22 -20.08
N GLU A 25 15.57 0.85 -21.34
CA GLU A 25 14.54 1.45 -22.18
C GLU A 25 13.15 1.09 -21.65
N GLU A 26 12.91 -0.19 -21.38
CA GLU A 26 11.65 -0.64 -20.80
C GLU A 26 11.39 -0.01 -19.41
N PHE A 27 12.45 0.19 -18.62
CA PHE A 27 12.36 0.87 -17.32
C PHE A 27 11.86 2.32 -17.47
N GLU A 28 12.43 3.08 -18.38
CA GLU A 28 12.02 4.47 -18.61
C GLU A 28 10.60 4.57 -19.18
N ILE A 29 10.20 3.64 -20.05
CA ILE A 29 8.82 3.58 -20.57
C ILE A 29 7.83 3.30 -19.42
N ARG A 30 8.15 2.38 -18.49
CA ARG A 30 7.31 2.10 -17.32
C ARG A 30 7.19 3.29 -16.40
N ARG A 31 8.30 4.00 -16.15
CA ARG A 31 8.26 5.24 -15.37
C ARG A 31 7.40 6.31 -16.04
N ALA A 32 7.47 6.45 -17.35
CA ALA A 32 6.63 7.37 -18.11
C ALA A 32 5.14 6.99 -18.01
N ALA A 33 4.81 5.70 -18.14
CA ALA A 33 3.45 5.19 -17.98
C ALA A 33 2.90 5.44 -16.56
N GLN A 34 3.69 5.17 -15.51
CA GLN A 34 3.32 5.52 -14.13
C GLN A 34 3.14 7.02 -13.95
N GLY A 35 4.04 7.83 -14.52
CA GLY A 35 3.97 9.30 -14.49
C GLY A 35 2.72 9.86 -15.17
N LEU A 36 2.24 9.20 -16.22
CA LEU A 36 0.96 9.54 -16.86
C LEU A 36 -0.20 9.36 -15.89
N LEU A 37 -0.29 8.21 -15.21
CA LEU A 37 -1.32 7.97 -14.19
C LEU A 37 -1.23 9.01 -13.07
N THR A 38 -0.05 9.22 -12.50
CA THR A 38 0.17 10.17 -11.40
C THR A 38 -0.30 11.58 -11.77
N ARG A 39 0.04 12.06 -12.97
CA ARG A 39 -0.34 13.41 -13.43
C ARG A 39 -1.85 13.61 -13.41
N HIS A 40 -2.58 12.61 -13.87
CA HIS A 40 -4.03 12.71 -14.02
C HIS A 40 -4.82 12.30 -12.76
N LEU A 41 -4.19 11.61 -11.82
CA LEU A 41 -4.81 11.22 -10.56
C LEU A 41 -4.54 12.19 -9.42
N ARG A 42 -3.63 13.17 -9.61
CA ARG A 42 -3.33 14.20 -8.62
C ARG A 42 -4.31 15.36 -8.72
N ARG A 43 -5.10 15.60 -7.66
CA ARG A 43 -6.13 16.65 -7.65
C ARG A 43 -5.60 18.06 -7.90
N SER A 44 -4.36 18.34 -7.50
CA SER A 44 -3.73 19.64 -7.78
C SER A 44 -3.54 19.91 -9.28
N GLY A 45 -3.70 18.91 -10.14
CA GLY A 45 -3.65 19.02 -11.60
C GLY A 45 -4.81 19.80 -12.23
N GLY A 46 -5.83 20.19 -11.47
CA GLY A 46 -6.94 21.01 -11.97
C GLY A 46 -7.72 20.34 -13.11
N ALA A 47 -7.77 20.99 -14.29
CA ALA A 47 -8.53 20.49 -15.44
C ALA A 47 -7.98 19.18 -16.06
N GLU A 48 -6.77 18.78 -15.72
CA GLU A 48 -6.17 17.51 -16.16
C GLU A 48 -6.53 16.33 -15.26
N PHE A 49 -7.22 16.56 -14.14
CA PHE A 49 -7.63 15.49 -13.22
C PHE A 49 -8.64 14.54 -13.87
N TRP A 50 -8.39 13.24 -13.71
CA TRP A 50 -9.28 12.17 -14.15
C TRP A 50 -9.90 11.48 -12.94
N GLU A 51 -11.20 11.44 -12.88
CA GLU A 51 -11.92 10.59 -11.96
C GLU A 51 -11.88 9.16 -12.49
N VAL A 52 -11.25 8.26 -11.72
CA VAL A 52 -11.05 6.85 -12.09
C VAL A 52 -11.76 5.98 -11.07
N GLU A 53 -12.52 5.00 -11.53
CA GLU A 53 -13.19 4.07 -10.62
C GLU A 53 -12.22 3.06 -10.01
N GLU A 54 -11.33 2.50 -10.83
CA GLU A 54 -10.40 1.46 -10.42
C GLU A 54 -9.12 1.47 -11.28
N LEU A 55 -7.99 1.20 -10.64
CA LEU A 55 -6.72 0.88 -11.28
C LEU A 55 -6.45 -0.61 -11.14
N GLU A 56 -6.58 -1.33 -12.23
CA GLU A 56 -6.28 -2.76 -12.32
C GLU A 56 -4.79 -2.98 -12.57
N LEU A 57 -4.03 -3.20 -11.51
CA LEU A 57 -2.57 -3.34 -11.52
C LEU A 57 -2.13 -4.70 -10.93
N GLN A 58 -2.99 -5.74 -11.03
CA GLN A 58 -2.64 -7.09 -10.59
C GLN A 58 -1.40 -7.57 -11.33
N ASP A 59 -0.49 -8.25 -10.62
CA ASP A 59 0.78 -8.75 -11.14
C ASP A 59 1.73 -7.64 -11.67
N ALA A 60 1.38 -6.36 -11.57
CA ALA A 60 2.21 -5.27 -12.08
C ALA A 60 3.51 -5.12 -11.29
N VAL A 61 4.58 -4.74 -11.99
CA VAL A 61 5.82 -4.27 -11.38
C VAL A 61 5.86 -2.75 -11.48
N LEU A 62 5.69 -2.09 -10.34
CA LEU A 62 5.77 -0.63 -10.22
C LEU A 62 7.14 -0.24 -9.65
N VAL A 63 7.84 0.64 -10.34
CA VAL A 63 9.18 1.05 -9.93
C VAL A 63 9.16 2.52 -9.52
N GLU A 64 9.48 2.77 -8.26
CA GLU A 64 9.44 4.09 -7.62
C GLU A 64 8.16 4.89 -7.95
N PRO A 65 6.96 4.25 -7.82
CA PRO A 65 5.73 4.96 -8.14
C PRO A 65 5.52 6.14 -7.18
N ASP A 66 5.25 7.33 -7.75
CA ASP A 66 4.94 8.53 -6.98
C ASP A 66 3.45 8.87 -7.08
N PHE A 67 2.65 8.28 -6.20
CA PHE A 67 1.22 8.57 -6.06
C PHE A 67 0.93 9.56 -4.93
N GLN A 68 1.90 10.42 -4.59
CA GLN A 68 1.69 11.44 -3.57
C GLN A 68 0.50 12.34 -3.91
N ASP A 69 -0.40 12.52 -2.95
CA ASP A 69 -1.60 13.36 -3.04
C ASP A 69 -2.55 12.98 -4.19
N CYS A 70 -2.48 11.73 -4.69
CA CYS A 70 -3.37 11.23 -5.72
C CYS A 70 -4.69 10.71 -5.13
N ASP A 71 -5.77 10.87 -5.91
CA ASP A 71 -7.04 10.18 -5.65
C ASP A 71 -7.03 8.84 -6.39
N LEU A 72 -6.84 7.79 -5.61
CA LEU A 72 -6.85 6.41 -6.04
C LEU A 72 -8.17 5.77 -5.60
N SER A 73 -9.23 5.90 -6.40
CA SER A 73 -10.57 5.46 -6.02
C SER A 73 -10.60 3.99 -5.62
N GLY A 74 -10.35 3.10 -6.56
CA GLY A 74 -10.09 1.68 -6.33
C GLY A 74 -8.71 1.32 -6.85
N VAL A 75 -7.95 0.55 -6.10
CA VAL A 75 -6.61 0.06 -6.52
C VAL A 75 -6.49 -1.42 -6.22
N ASP A 76 -6.14 -2.19 -7.23
CA ASP A 76 -5.81 -3.60 -7.08
C ASP A 76 -4.40 -3.87 -7.61
N VAL A 77 -3.45 -4.09 -6.70
CA VAL A 77 -2.03 -4.40 -7.00
C VAL A 77 -1.66 -5.78 -6.48
N ARG A 78 -2.65 -6.62 -6.16
CA ARG A 78 -2.38 -7.97 -5.65
C ARG A 78 -1.41 -8.75 -6.55
N ASP A 79 -0.60 -9.59 -5.91
CA ASP A 79 0.43 -10.41 -6.56
C ASP A 79 1.52 -9.58 -7.28
N GLY A 80 1.49 -8.24 -7.17
CA GLY A 80 2.44 -7.32 -7.81
C GLY A 80 3.72 -7.10 -7.02
N VAL A 81 4.62 -6.31 -7.60
CA VAL A 81 5.87 -5.86 -6.97
C VAL A 81 5.92 -4.34 -6.98
N ILE A 82 6.19 -3.73 -5.84
CA ILE A 82 6.40 -2.29 -5.70
C ILE A 82 7.83 -2.05 -5.20
N VAL A 83 8.64 -1.49 -6.08
CA VAL A 83 10.06 -1.20 -5.80
C VAL A 83 10.17 0.23 -5.28
N GLY A 84 10.09 0.41 -3.98
CA GLY A 84 10.00 1.73 -3.37
C GLY A 84 8.75 2.50 -3.79
N GLY A 85 7.95 3.04 -2.89
CA GLY A 85 6.69 3.67 -3.29
C GLY A 85 6.35 4.89 -2.44
N ASN A 86 5.92 5.97 -3.08
CA ASN A 86 5.43 7.17 -2.42
C ASN A 86 3.91 7.28 -2.58
N PHE A 87 3.18 6.94 -1.50
CA PHE A 87 1.72 7.06 -1.39
C PHE A 87 1.32 8.09 -0.33
N ARG A 88 2.24 9.02 0.00
CA ARG A 88 1.98 10.04 1.00
C ARG A 88 0.77 10.89 0.62
N GLY A 89 -0.19 11.04 1.55
CA GLY A 89 -1.41 11.80 1.30
C GLY A 89 -2.34 11.21 0.25
N ALA A 90 -2.04 10.04 -0.32
CA ALA A 90 -2.92 9.38 -1.29
C ALA A 90 -4.27 9.00 -0.66
N ARG A 91 -5.34 9.04 -1.42
CA ARG A 91 -6.71 8.76 -0.96
C ARG A 91 -7.28 7.56 -1.69
N PHE A 92 -7.48 6.46 -0.97
CA PHE A 92 -8.04 5.19 -1.48
C PHE A 92 -9.54 5.14 -1.19
N LEU A 93 -10.33 5.85 -1.99
CA LEU A 93 -11.72 6.21 -1.67
C LEU A 93 -12.71 5.03 -1.62
N ARG A 94 -12.47 3.96 -2.38
CA ARG A 94 -13.35 2.78 -2.46
C ARG A 94 -12.73 1.56 -1.80
N PHE A 95 -11.60 1.09 -2.31
CA PHE A 95 -10.83 -0.03 -1.76
C PHE A 95 -9.37 0.06 -2.18
N ALA A 96 -8.51 -0.63 -1.44
CA ALA A 96 -7.12 -0.86 -1.83
C ALA A 96 -6.77 -2.32 -1.55
N ASN A 97 -6.33 -3.02 -2.58
CA ASN A 97 -5.93 -4.42 -2.49
C ASN A 97 -4.44 -4.55 -2.82
N PHE A 98 -3.66 -4.85 -1.80
CA PHE A 98 -2.23 -5.14 -1.87
C PHE A 98 -1.95 -6.57 -1.39
N ASP A 99 -2.89 -7.49 -1.58
CA ASP A 99 -2.71 -8.88 -1.16
C ASP A 99 -1.52 -9.51 -1.88
N ARG A 100 -0.64 -10.16 -1.11
CA ARG A 100 0.57 -10.82 -1.63
C ARG A 100 1.49 -9.92 -2.45
N THR A 101 1.31 -8.60 -2.35
CA THR A 101 2.22 -7.62 -2.98
C THR A 101 3.58 -7.65 -2.29
N TRP A 102 4.65 -7.64 -3.06
CA TRP A 102 5.99 -7.51 -2.55
C TRP A 102 6.50 -6.06 -2.64
N PHE A 103 6.65 -5.42 -1.49
CA PHE A 103 7.26 -4.10 -1.33
C PHE A 103 8.76 -4.28 -1.11
N THR A 104 9.58 -4.20 -2.18
CA THR A 104 11.01 -4.51 -2.10
C THR A 104 11.85 -3.35 -1.57
N GLY A 105 11.37 -2.11 -1.65
CA GLY A 105 12.02 -0.89 -1.16
C GLY A 105 11.22 -0.17 -0.08
N ASP A 106 11.72 0.98 0.33
CA ASP A 106 11.05 1.82 1.31
C ASP A 106 9.72 2.33 0.75
N THR A 107 8.66 2.29 1.56
CA THR A 107 7.31 2.64 1.13
C THR A 107 6.66 3.60 2.12
N ASP A 108 6.18 4.72 1.59
CA ASP A 108 5.62 5.81 2.37
C ASP A 108 4.10 5.92 2.19
N PHE A 109 3.33 5.53 3.22
CA PHE A 109 1.88 5.76 3.31
C PHE A 109 1.53 6.84 4.33
N ARG A 110 2.46 7.75 4.68
CA ARG A 110 2.17 8.81 5.65
C ARG A 110 0.98 9.66 5.19
N ALA A 111 0.09 9.94 6.13
CA ALA A 111 -1.13 10.72 5.89
C ALA A 111 -2.03 10.18 4.76
N ALA A 112 -1.82 8.95 4.29
CA ALA A 112 -2.73 8.31 3.35
C ALA A 112 -4.11 8.05 3.99
N ALA A 113 -5.18 8.14 3.21
CA ALA A 113 -6.53 7.93 3.69
C ALA A 113 -7.16 6.66 3.12
N PHE A 114 -7.64 5.79 4.02
CA PHE A 114 -8.33 4.54 3.70
C PHE A 114 -9.73 4.53 4.35
N PRO A 115 -10.70 5.25 3.77
CA PRO A 115 -12.06 5.35 4.34
C PRO A 115 -12.86 4.05 4.21
N ARG A 116 -12.38 3.10 3.42
CA ARG A 116 -12.99 1.80 3.19
C ARG A 116 -12.01 0.68 3.53
N HIS A 117 -12.30 -0.53 3.05
CA HIS A 117 -11.44 -1.69 3.26
C HIS A 117 -10.10 -1.55 2.53
N VAL A 118 -9.00 -1.85 3.24
CA VAL A 118 -7.68 -2.05 2.67
C VAL A 118 -7.12 -3.39 3.12
N SER A 119 -6.56 -4.14 2.18
CA SER A 119 -5.93 -5.42 2.45
C SER A 119 -4.47 -5.44 2.03
N PHE A 120 -3.64 -5.93 2.93
CA PHE A 120 -2.23 -6.29 2.76
C PHE A 120 -2.01 -7.76 3.13
N SER A 121 -3.05 -8.61 2.97
CA SER A 121 -2.98 -10.02 3.37
C SER A 121 -1.89 -10.75 2.59
N GLY A 122 -0.97 -11.43 3.29
CA GLY A 122 0.16 -12.12 2.70
C GLY A 122 1.23 -11.22 2.08
N ALA A 123 1.12 -9.89 2.20
CA ALA A 123 2.11 -8.95 1.66
C ALA A 123 3.49 -9.14 2.32
N LEU A 124 4.56 -8.86 1.56
CA LEU A 124 5.93 -8.90 2.03
C LEU A 124 6.54 -7.49 2.01
N PHE A 125 6.99 -7.00 3.17
CA PHE A 125 7.62 -5.71 3.34
C PHE A 125 9.13 -5.86 3.49
N GLY A 126 9.88 -5.63 2.42
CA GLY A 126 11.34 -5.73 2.38
C GLY A 126 12.06 -4.47 2.83
N GLY A 127 11.50 -3.28 2.54
CA GLY A 127 12.00 -1.98 2.94
C GLY A 127 11.35 -1.42 4.21
N THR A 128 11.72 -0.20 4.59
CA THR A 128 11.05 0.54 5.66
C THR A 128 9.65 0.96 5.20
N THR A 129 8.64 0.67 5.99
CA THR A 129 7.26 1.04 5.67
C THR A 129 6.69 1.93 6.76
N THR A 130 6.09 3.06 6.38
CA THR A 130 5.49 3.98 7.33
C THR A 130 4.04 4.30 7.00
N PHE A 131 3.18 4.13 8.01
CA PHE A 131 1.77 4.55 8.01
C PHE A 131 1.51 5.68 9.02
N ALA A 132 2.54 6.44 9.39
CA ALA A 132 2.38 7.55 10.34
C ALA A 132 1.29 8.52 9.82
N GLU A 133 0.38 8.92 10.69
CA GLU A 133 -0.74 9.83 10.39
C GLU A 133 -1.73 9.29 9.33
N ALA A 134 -1.58 8.05 8.86
CA ALA A 134 -2.56 7.48 7.93
C ALA A 134 -3.92 7.26 8.61
N GLY A 135 -4.99 7.63 7.92
CA GLY A 135 -6.37 7.47 8.38
C GLY A 135 -6.98 6.16 7.91
N PHE A 136 -7.48 5.36 8.85
CA PHE A 136 -8.18 4.10 8.56
C PHE A 136 -9.58 4.17 9.19
N GLU A 137 -10.60 4.35 8.36
CA GLU A 137 -12.00 4.34 8.80
C GLU A 137 -12.64 2.97 8.58
N GLY A 138 -12.13 2.22 7.58
CA GLY A 138 -12.56 0.88 7.25
C GLY A 138 -11.72 -0.22 7.90
N ARG A 139 -11.98 -1.46 7.47
CA ARG A 139 -11.19 -2.61 7.91
C ARG A 139 -9.80 -2.61 7.29
N VAL A 140 -8.79 -2.87 8.10
CA VAL A 140 -7.39 -3.08 7.67
C VAL A 140 -7.03 -4.54 7.90
N ASP A 141 -6.51 -5.21 6.87
CA ASP A 141 -6.11 -6.61 6.95
C ASP A 141 -4.61 -6.78 6.64
N PHE A 142 -3.86 -7.28 7.61
CA PHE A 142 -2.45 -7.69 7.46
C PHE A 142 -2.28 -9.19 7.77
N THR A 143 -3.33 -9.99 7.59
CA THR A 143 -3.24 -11.44 7.85
C THR A 143 -2.10 -12.04 7.04
N ASP A 144 -1.21 -12.82 7.69
CA ASP A 144 -0.04 -13.45 7.10
C ASP A 144 0.99 -12.51 6.44
N ALA A 145 0.85 -11.20 6.61
CA ALA A 145 1.85 -10.25 6.14
C ALA A 145 3.20 -10.43 6.87
N ARG A 146 4.30 -10.23 6.14
CA ARG A 146 5.67 -10.46 6.63
C ARG A 146 6.53 -9.23 6.47
N VAL A 147 7.51 -9.08 7.35
CA VAL A 147 8.48 -7.98 7.38
C VAL A 147 9.89 -8.57 7.39
N GLU A 148 10.71 -8.21 6.41
CA GLU A 148 12.08 -8.72 6.30
C GLU A 148 13.04 -8.05 7.29
N ARG A 149 12.84 -6.75 7.55
CA ARG A 149 13.69 -5.95 8.46
C ARG A 149 12.89 -5.42 9.65
N PRO A 150 12.49 -6.28 10.59
CA PRO A 150 11.60 -5.89 11.70
C PRO A 150 12.17 -4.81 12.62
N ASP A 151 13.49 -4.65 12.66
CA ASP A 151 14.20 -3.66 13.48
C ASP A 151 14.31 -2.28 12.79
N ALA A 152 13.88 -2.16 11.53
CA ALA A 152 13.83 -0.87 10.85
C ALA A 152 12.75 0.04 11.45
N ALA A 153 12.85 1.34 11.18
CA ALA A 153 11.94 2.34 11.73
C ALA A 153 10.55 2.33 11.05
N HIS A 154 9.86 1.19 11.14
CA HIS A 154 8.50 1.08 10.64
C HIS A 154 7.49 1.82 11.51
N SER A 155 6.39 2.26 10.90
CA SER A 155 5.21 2.73 11.60
C SER A 155 3.98 2.00 11.09
N TRP A 156 3.42 1.09 11.91
CA TRP A 156 2.24 0.30 11.57
C TRP A 156 0.96 0.91 12.15
N PRO A 157 -0.19 0.77 11.48
CA PRO A 157 -1.45 1.24 12.04
C PRO A 157 -1.85 0.37 13.24
N PRO A 158 -2.39 0.96 14.33
CA PRO A 158 -2.94 0.18 15.43
C PRO A 158 -4.05 -0.77 14.96
N PRO A 159 -4.16 -1.98 15.50
CA PRO A 159 -3.36 -2.58 16.57
C PRO A 159 -2.14 -3.39 16.08
N TRP A 160 -1.69 -3.23 14.85
CA TRP A 160 -0.68 -4.08 14.21
C TRP A 160 0.74 -3.73 14.66
N ARG A 161 1.60 -4.75 14.76
CA ARG A 161 3.03 -4.62 15.01
C ARG A 161 3.80 -5.77 14.38
N ALA A 162 5.04 -5.52 14.01
CA ALA A 162 5.96 -6.59 13.61
C ALA A 162 6.36 -7.43 14.83
N TRP A 163 6.34 -8.76 14.69
CA TRP A 163 6.73 -9.70 15.72
C TRP A 163 7.52 -10.86 15.12
N ALA A 164 8.74 -11.07 15.60
CA ALA A 164 9.60 -12.15 15.17
C ALA A 164 9.77 -13.19 16.29
N ASN A 165 9.63 -14.47 15.94
CA ASN A 165 9.89 -15.60 16.86
C ASN A 165 11.36 -15.99 16.90
N SER A 166 12.15 -15.50 15.94
CA SER A 166 13.56 -15.87 15.77
C SER A 166 14.27 -14.74 15.02
N PRO A 167 15.53 -14.46 15.33
CA PRO A 167 16.32 -13.44 14.63
C PRO A 167 16.61 -13.77 13.16
N VAL A 168 16.31 -14.99 12.71
CA VAL A 168 16.59 -15.47 11.34
C VAL A 168 15.31 -15.59 10.50
N ALA A 169 14.13 -15.42 11.09
CA ALA A 169 12.85 -15.52 10.36
C ALA A 169 12.27 -14.14 10.12
N HIS A 170 11.59 -13.98 8.97
CA HIS A 170 10.78 -12.79 8.71
C HIS A 170 9.78 -12.59 9.85
N ALA A 171 9.68 -11.36 10.35
CA ALA A 171 8.65 -11.03 11.31
C ALA A 171 7.26 -11.08 10.64
N ARG A 172 6.25 -11.49 11.41
CA ARG A 172 4.84 -11.40 11.00
C ARG A 172 4.23 -10.14 11.58
N LEU A 173 3.31 -9.54 10.85
CA LEU A 173 2.44 -8.54 11.42
C LEU A 173 1.33 -9.23 12.21
N ILE A 174 1.25 -8.92 13.49
CA ILE A 174 0.23 -9.45 14.39
C ILE A 174 -0.53 -8.31 15.05
N PRO A 175 -1.85 -8.47 15.29
CA PRO A 175 -2.58 -7.50 16.10
C PRO A 175 -2.11 -7.58 17.54
N MET A 176 -1.87 -6.42 18.16
CA MET A 176 -1.69 -6.36 19.59
C MET A 176 -3.00 -6.77 20.27
N LYS A 177 -2.95 -7.74 21.17
CA LYS A 177 -4.09 -8.01 22.05
C LYS A 177 -4.37 -6.73 22.82
N THR A 178 -5.51 -6.12 22.56
CA THR A 178 -6.02 -5.08 23.44
C THR A 178 -6.27 -5.77 24.78
N ASP A 179 -5.46 -5.44 25.77
CA ASP A 179 -5.63 -5.92 27.14
C ASP A 179 -6.95 -5.32 27.66
N ARG A 180 -8.07 -5.99 27.36
CA ARG A 180 -9.32 -5.74 28.07
C ARG A 180 -9.09 -6.28 29.48
N ARG A 181 -8.44 -5.49 30.30
CA ARG A 181 -8.49 -5.71 31.75
C ARG A 181 -9.95 -5.78 32.12
N PRO A 182 -10.47 -6.93 32.60
CA PRO A 182 -11.84 -6.96 33.08
C PRO A 182 -11.96 -5.88 34.16
N PRO A 183 -13.07 -5.13 34.22
CA PRO A 183 -13.26 -4.12 35.24
C PRO A 183 -13.02 -4.74 36.60
N SER A 184 -12.16 -4.09 37.38
CA SER A 184 -11.76 -4.58 38.69
C SER A 184 -13.01 -4.78 39.55
N ALA A 185 -12.99 -5.80 40.44
CA ALA A 185 -14.08 -6.10 41.34
C ALA A 185 -14.55 -4.88 42.18
N ALA A 186 -13.76 -3.85 42.28
CA ALA A 186 -14.07 -2.57 42.93
C ALA A 186 -15.04 -1.68 42.13
N GLU A 187 -15.03 -1.76 40.80
CA GLU A 187 -15.95 -0.97 39.94
C GLU A 187 -17.35 -1.59 39.84
N ARG A 188 -17.50 -2.90 40.12
CA ARG A 188 -18.78 -3.62 40.13
C ARG A 188 -19.64 -3.34 41.39
N ARG A 189 -19.10 -2.62 42.38
CA ARG A 189 -19.82 -2.31 43.63
C ARG A 189 -20.43 -0.89 43.67
N ARG A 190 -20.39 -0.16 42.57
CA ARG A 190 -20.90 1.22 42.48
C ARG A 190 -22.01 1.39 41.43
N SER A 191 -22.67 0.30 41.02
CA SER A 191 -23.89 0.36 40.18
C SER A 191 -25.07 -0.15 40.96
#